data_4dfcd12dc6f1ccbcde80685f9cad8168
#
_entry.id   4dfcd12dc6f1ccbcde80685f9cad8168
#
_cell.length_a   1.000
_cell.length_b   1.000
_cell.length_c   1.000
_cell.angle_alpha   90.00
_cell.angle_beta   90.00
_cell.angle_gamma   90.00
#
_symmetry.space_group_name_H-M   'P 1'
#
loop_
_entity.id
_entity.type
_entity.pdbx_description
1 polymer ?
#
loop_
_entity_poly.entity_id
_entity_poly.type
_entity_poly.pdbx_seq_one_letter_code
_entity_poly.pdbx_strand_id
1 'polypeptide(L)'
;ICPAVIQRNVFENPAWYTSYTPYQAEVSQGRLEALLNFQTAVSDLTAMPLANCSLLDEATAAAEAANMMFALRSRDQQKKGANVLFVDENIFPQNLAVIRTRVIPQGMTILVGDYKTLEFAPEIFGCIIQYPNSNGNVEDYREFVEKAHAAGAKVAVDADILSLAMLVPPGEWGADIVFGSTQRLGIPMFYGGPSAAYFATRDEFKRNMPGRIIGLSKDKYGKICYRMALQTREQHI
;
A
#
# COMPACT_ATOMS: atom_id res chain seq x y z
N ILE A 1 -12.47 8.03 15.80
CA ILE A 1 -13.93 8.24 16.05
C ILE A 1 -14.64 8.12 14.73
N CYS A 2 -15.72 7.31 14.66
CA CYS A 2 -16.56 7.23 13.48
C CYS A 2 -17.47 8.47 13.44
N PRO A 3 -17.42 9.31 12.41
CA PRO A 3 -18.35 10.41 12.26
C PRO A 3 -19.80 9.90 12.12
N ALA A 4 -20.76 10.59 12.75
CA ALA A 4 -22.17 10.19 12.74
C ALA A 4 -22.74 10.10 11.32
N VAL A 5 -22.28 10.93 10.40
CA VAL A 5 -22.69 10.89 9.00
C VAL A 5 -22.23 9.59 8.29
N ILE A 6 -21.04 9.10 8.59
CA ILE A 6 -20.55 7.82 8.05
C ILE A 6 -21.32 6.67 8.66
N GLN A 7 -21.52 6.68 9.98
CA GLN A 7 -22.31 5.65 10.65
C GLN A 7 -23.68 5.52 10.03
N ARG A 8 -24.44 6.62 9.95
CA ARG A 8 -25.83 6.62 9.44
C ARG A 8 -25.93 6.31 7.95
N ASN A 9 -25.06 6.91 7.13
CA ASN A 9 -25.21 6.84 5.68
C ASN A 9 -24.48 5.65 5.03
N VAL A 10 -23.54 5.04 5.73
CA VAL A 10 -22.78 3.89 5.23
C VAL A 10 -23.04 2.65 6.08
N PHE A 11 -22.69 2.66 7.37
CA PHE A 11 -22.78 1.46 8.20
C PHE A 11 -24.24 1.04 8.52
N GLU A 12 -25.16 1.97 8.68
CA GLU A 12 -26.56 1.69 8.95
C GLU A 12 -27.43 1.65 7.68
N ASN A 13 -26.87 1.92 6.53
CA ASN A 13 -27.58 1.91 5.25
C ASN A 13 -27.55 0.52 4.62
N PRO A 14 -28.72 -0.17 4.53
CA PRO A 14 -28.77 -1.54 4.01
C PRO A 14 -28.34 -1.68 2.54
N ALA A 15 -28.30 -0.61 1.75
CA ALA A 15 -27.79 -0.64 0.38
C ALA A 15 -26.30 -1.02 0.32
N TRP A 16 -25.54 -0.81 1.41
CA TRP A 16 -24.13 -1.21 1.53
C TRP A 16 -23.96 -2.60 2.16
N TYR A 17 -25.00 -3.18 2.76
CA TYR A 17 -24.92 -4.48 3.42
C TYR A 17 -24.90 -5.61 2.42
N THR A 18 -23.76 -6.15 2.13
CA THR A 18 -23.62 -7.34 1.32
C THR A 18 -22.33 -8.06 1.66
N SER A 19 -22.41 -9.37 1.79
CA SER A 19 -21.25 -10.25 1.90
C SER A 19 -20.64 -10.59 0.53
N TYR A 20 -21.27 -10.13 -0.57
CA TYR A 20 -20.79 -10.42 -1.90
C TYR A 20 -19.52 -9.61 -2.25
N THR A 21 -18.46 -10.32 -2.53
CA THR A 21 -17.25 -9.71 -3.09
C THR A 21 -17.48 -9.44 -4.58
N PRO A 22 -17.13 -8.27 -5.12
CA PRO A 22 -17.46 -7.86 -6.48
C PRO A 22 -16.60 -8.56 -7.55
N TYR A 23 -16.65 -9.90 -7.58
CA TYR A 23 -15.95 -10.70 -8.59
C TYR A 23 -16.55 -10.59 -10.00
N GLN A 24 -17.85 -10.33 -10.08
CA GLN A 24 -18.58 -10.13 -11.31
C GLN A 24 -18.82 -8.65 -11.52
N ALA A 25 -18.05 -8.05 -12.42
CA ALA A 25 -18.12 -6.62 -12.71
C ALA A 25 -19.52 -6.22 -13.22
N GLU A 26 -20.14 -7.08 -14.01
CA GLU A 26 -21.44 -6.87 -14.64
C GLU A 26 -22.60 -6.59 -13.67
N VAL A 27 -22.55 -7.11 -12.44
CA VAL A 27 -23.58 -6.93 -11.41
C VAL A 27 -23.09 -6.10 -10.22
N SER A 28 -21.92 -5.52 -10.30
CA SER A 28 -21.26 -4.84 -9.17
C SER A 28 -20.78 -3.42 -9.53
N GLN A 29 -21.36 -2.79 -10.51
CA GLN A 29 -20.85 -1.52 -11.07
C GLN A 29 -20.79 -0.40 -10.03
N GLY A 30 -21.80 -0.20 -9.20
CA GLY A 30 -21.78 0.82 -8.14
C GLY A 30 -20.70 0.55 -7.07
N ARG A 31 -20.47 -0.72 -6.74
CA ARG A 31 -19.38 -1.09 -5.81
C ARG A 31 -18.00 -0.87 -6.42
N LEU A 32 -17.82 -1.18 -7.70
CA LEU A 32 -16.57 -0.94 -8.41
C LEU A 32 -16.29 0.57 -8.55
N GLU A 33 -17.34 1.38 -8.74
CA GLU A 33 -17.22 2.84 -8.73
C GLU A 33 -16.71 3.35 -7.38
N ALA A 34 -17.27 2.85 -6.26
CA ALA A 34 -16.82 3.21 -4.93
C ALA A 34 -15.33 2.82 -4.69
N LEU A 35 -14.93 1.64 -5.19
CA LEU A 35 -13.54 1.19 -5.12
C LEU A 35 -12.60 2.06 -5.97
N LEU A 36 -13.05 2.51 -7.15
CA LEU A 36 -12.26 3.44 -7.97
C LEU A 36 -12.10 4.80 -7.28
N ASN A 37 -13.16 5.31 -6.65
CA ASN A 37 -13.08 6.53 -5.84
C ASN A 37 -12.09 6.39 -4.68
N PHE A 38 -12.09 5.25 -4.01
CA PHE A 38 -11.09 4.95 -2.99
C PHE A 38 -9.66 4.97 -3.54
N GLN A 39 -9.41 4.30 -4.67
CA GLN A 39 -8.10 4.30 -5.34
C GLN A 39 -7.64 5.73 -5.67
N THR A 40 -8.54 6.55 -6.19
CA THR A 40 -8.25 7.96 -6.53
C THR A 40 -7.88 8.75 -5.28
N ALA A 41 -8.67 8.64 -4.21
CA ALA A 41 -8.40 9.34 -2.96
C ALA A 41 -7.04 8.94 -2.35
N VAL A 42 -6.70 7.65 -2.38
CA VAL A 42 -5.39 7.15 -1.91
C VAL A 42 -4.27 7.69 -2.79
N SER A 43 -4.43 7.66 -4.12
CA SER A 43 -3.43 8.20 -5.05
C SER A 43 -3.18 9.68 -4.81
N ASP A 44 -4.23 10.47 -4.63
CA ASP A 44 -4.13 11.91 -4.38
C ASP A 44 -3.45 12.20 -3.04
N LEU A 45 -3.84 11.52 -1.96
CA LEU A 45 -3.27 11.73 -0.63
C LEU A 45 -1.80 11.29 -0.53
N THR A 46 -1.42 10.24 -1.24
CA THR A 46 -0.04 9.73 -1.21
C THR A 46 0.87 10.35 -2.27
N ALA A 47 0.32 11.12 -3.21
CA ALA A 47 0.97 11.59 -4.43
C ALA A 47 1.58 10.44 -5.27
N MET A 48 0.94 9.27 -5.24
CA MET A 48 1.35 8.11 -6.03
C MET A 48 0.42 7.93 -7.23
N PRO A 49 0.93 7.56 -8.41
CA PRO A 49 0.11 7.48 -9.63
C PRO A 49 -0.89 6.32 -9.63
N LEU A 50 -0.71 5.33 -8.78
CA LEU A 50 -1.54 4.13 -8.77
C LEU A 50 -1.77 3.60 -7.37
N ALA A 51 -3.03 3.32 -7.02
CA ALA A 51 -3.41 2.62 -5.79
C ALA A 51 -4.26 1.40 -6.11
N ASN A 52 -4.23 0.40 -5.22
CA ASN A 52 -5.13 -0.76 -5.29
C ASN A 52 -6.45 -0.53 -4.55
N CYS A 53 -7.36 -1.51 -4.63
CA CYS A 53 -8.67 -1.40 -3.95
C CYS A 53 -8.56 -1.48 -2.43
N SER A 54 -7.71 -2.33 -1.89
CA SER A 54 -7.35 -2.50 -0.47
C SER A 54 -6.50 -3.75 -0.27
N LEU A 55 -5.88 -3.85 0.91
CA LEU A 55 -5.31 -5.08 1.47
C LEU A 55 -5.94 -5.36 2.83
N LEU A 56 -5.60 -6.51 3.43
CA LEU A 56 -6.22 -6.98 4.67
C LEU A 56 -6.02 -6.01 5.83
N ASP A 57 -4.75 -5.66 6.11
CA ASP A 57 -4.34 -4.74 7.16
C ASP A 57 -2.96 -4.13 6.85
N GLU A 58 -2.56 -3.16 7.66
CA GLU A 58 -1.29 -2.42 7.53
C GLU A 58 -0.08 -3.35 7.60
N ALA A 59 -0.05 -4.27 8.56
CA ALA A 59 1.09 -5.18 8.74
C ALA A 59 1.24 -6.15 7.55
N THR A 60 0.10 -6.63 7.00
CA THR A 60 0.11 -7.42 5.76
C THR A 60 0.59 -6.58 4.57
N ALA A 61 0.14 -5.33 4.47
CA ALA A 61 0.59 -4.42 3.42
C ALA A 61 2.10 -4.15 3.50
N ALA A 62 2.66 -4.03 4.71
CA ALA A 62 4.10 -3.93 4.93
C ALA A 62 4.86 -5.15 4.39
N ALA A 63 4.35 -6.34 4.67
CA ALA A 63 4.96 -7.58 4.17
C ALA A 63 4.81 -7.73 2.64
N GLU A 64 3.69 -7.29 2.07
CA GLU A 64 3.51 -7.26 0.61
C GLU A 64 4.43 -6.23 -0.05
N ALA A 65 4.69 -5.09 0.59
CA ALA A 65 5.67 -4.12 0.11
C ALA A 65 7.09 -4.72 0.06
N ALA A 66 7.48 -5.46 1.10
CA ALA A 66 8.75 -6.19 1.12
C ALA A 66 8.84 -7.22 -0.01
N ASN A 67 7.81 -8.03 -0.19
CA ASN A 67 7.74 -9.03 -1.26
C ASN A 67 7.80 -8.39 -2.65
N MET A 68 7.10 -7.28 -2.84
CA MET A 68 7.10 -6.54 -4.08
C MET A 68 8.48 -5.98 -4.39
N MET A 69 9.15 -5.33 -3.43
CA MET A 69 10.52 -4.84 -3.60
C MET A 69 11.49 -5.97 -3.92
N PHE A 70 11.35 -7.13 -3.28
CA PHE A 70 12.16 -8.31 -3.56
C PHE A 70 11.98 -8.84 -4.99
N ALA A 71 10.74 -8.84 -5.49
CA ALA A 71 10.44 -9.21 -6.87
C ALA A 71 10.96 -8.19 -7.91
N LEU A 72 11.03 -6.91 -7.53
CA LEU A 72 11.50 -5.81 -8.38
C LEU A 72 13.03 -5.67 -8.43
N ARG A 73 13.79 -6.54 -7.78
CA ARG A 73 15.25 -6.51 -7.85
C ARG A 73 15.75 -6.62 -9.29
N SER A 74 16.75 -5.83 -9.62
CA SER A 74 17.43 -5.92 -10.90
C SER A 74 18.08 -7.28 -11.09
N ARG A 75 18.37 -7.66 -12.33
CA ARG A 75 19.10 -8.91 -12.63
C ARG A 75 20.45 -8.98 -11.93
N ASP A 76 21.13 -7.84 -11.79
CA ASP A 76 22.43 -7.77 -11.09
C ASP A 76 22.27 -7.97 -9.59
N GLN A 77 21.26 -7.37 -8.97
CA GLN A 77 20.96 -7.61 -7.56
C GLN A 77 20.61 -9.08 -7.30
N GLN A 78 19.82 -9.71 -8.17
CA GLN A 78 19.51 -11.13 -8.06
C GLN A 78 20.75 -12.01 -8.17
N LYS A 79 21.64 -11.73 -9.14
CA LYS A 79 22.90 -12.47 -9.29
C LYS A 79 23.87 -12.31 -8.13
N LYS A 80 23.88 -11.13 -7.49
CA LYS A 80 24.68 -10.83 -6.31
C LYS A 80 24.07 -11.33 -5.00
N GLY A 81 22.86 -11.92 -5.07
CA GLY A 81 22.16 -12.45 -3.91
C GLY A 81 21.65 -11.37 -2.96
N ALA A 82 21.31 -10.16 -3.46
CA ALA A 82 20.75 -9.09 -2.65
C ALA A 82 19.43 -9.57 -2.00
N ASN A 83 19.43 -9.83 -0.71
CA ASN A 83 18.31 -10.40 0.04
C ASN A 83 18.08 -9.70 1.39
N VAL A 84 18.73 -8.58 1.65
CA VAL A 84 18.59 -7.83 2.91
C VAL A 84 17.51 -6.76 2.74
N LEU A 85 16.49 -6.83 3.59
CA LEU A 85 15.49 -5.80 3.80
C LEU A 85 15.88 -4.97 5.02
N PHE A 86 16.12 -3.68 4.83
CA PHE A 86 16.24 -2.76 5.95
C PHE A 86 14.87 -2.34 6.44
N VAL A 87 14.68 -2.32 7.77
CA VAL A 87 13.47 -1.82 8.42
C VAL A 87 13.89 -0.85 9.51
N ASP A 88 13.37 0.37 9.45
CA ASP A 88 13.64 1.37 10.50
C ASP A 88 13.16 0.87 11.86
N GLU A 89 13.95 1.09 12.91
CA GLU A 89 13.62 0.64 14.28
C GLU A 89 12.38 1.33 14.84
N ASN A 90 12.00 2.48 14.28
CA ASN A 90 10.82 3.25 14.68
C ASN A 90 9.56 2.88 13.89
N ILE A 91 9.49 1.69 13.27
CA ILE A 91 8.26 1.12 12.75
C ILE A 91 7.41 0.53 13.88
N PHE A 92 6.10 0.40 13.68
CA PHE A 92 5.26 -0.31 14.64
C PHE A 92 5.69 -1.76 14.82
N PRO A 93 5.82 -2.26 16.08
CA PRO A 93 6.34 -3.59 16.34
C PRO A 93 5.49 -4.72 15.75
N GLN A 94 4.16 -4.55 15.66
CA GLN A 94 3.28 -5.51 15.01
C GLN A 94 3.56 -5.64 13.50
N ASN A 95 3.90 -4.53 12.83
CA ASN A 95 4.24 -4.54 11.41
C ASN A 95 5.55 -5.31 11.19
N LEU A 96 6.56 -5.06 12.02
CA LEU A 96 7.83 -5.79 11.99
C LEU A 96 7.63 -7.30 12.24
N ALA A 97 6.75 -7.68 13.16
CA ALA A 97 6.47 -9.09 13.47
C ALA A 97 5.86 -9.81 12.25
N VAL A 98 4.90 -9.19 11.56
CA VAL A 98 4.29 -9.77 10.35
C VAL A 98 5.29 -9.79 9.18
N ILE A 99 6.08 -8.73 8.99
CA ILE A 99 7.16 -8.72 7.99
C ILE A 99 8.06 -9.94 8.21
N ARG A 100 8.57 -10.14 9.43
CA ARG A 100 9.44 -11.29 9.76
C ARG A 100 8.81 -12.63 9.41
N THR A 101 7.54 -12.82 9.79
CA THR A 101 6.80 -14.05 9.54
C THR A 101 6.66 -14.35 8.06
N ARG A 102 6.49 -13.33 7.23
CA ARG A 102 6.20 -13.46 5.81
C ARG A 102 7.47 -13.54 4.94
N VAL A 103 8.53 -12.84 5.29
CA VAL A 103 9.69 -12.69 4.40
C VAL A 103 10.84 -13.67 4.71
N ILE A 104 11.04 -14.04 5.98
CA ILE A 104 12.12 -14.97 6.36
C ILE A 104 12.01 -16.33 5.65
N PRO A 105 10.83 -16.96 5.56
CA PRO A 105 10.69 -18.23 4.84
C PRO A 105 11.00 -18.14 3.34
N GLN A 106 11.02 -16.93 2.78
CA GLN A 106 11.35 -16.67 1.37
C GLN A 106 12.85 -16.42 1.16
N GLY A 107 13.67 -16.55 2.21
CA GLY A 107 15.12 -16.36 2.14
C GLY A 107 15.58 -14.91 2.26
N MET A 108 14.71 -14.00 2.68
CA MET A 108 15.09 -12.63 2.98
C MET A 108 15.65 -12.51 4.38
N THR A 109 16.63 -11.65 4.55
CA THR A 109 17.21 -11.26 5.85
C THR A 109 16.69 -9.87 6.22
N ILE A 110 16.36 -9.65 7.49
CA ILE A 110 15.91 -8.34 7.97
C ILE A 110 17.02 -7.69 8.80
N LEU A 111 17.40 -6.49 8.40
CA LEU A 111 18.25 -5.59 9.15
C LEU A 111 17.39 -4.51 9.79
N VAL A 112 17.32 -4.46 11.12
CA VAL A 112 16.60 -3.42 11.85
C VAL A 112 17.61 -2.44 12.44
N GLY A 113 17.38 -1.14 12.29
CA GLY A 113 18.27 -0.10 12.82
C GLY A 113 17.75 1.31 12.53
N ASP A 114 18.52 2.29 12.95
CA ASP A 114 18.24 3.71 12.70
C ASP A 114 18.60 4.07 11.25
N TYR A 115 17.63 4.57 10.50
CA TYR A 115 17.83 5.00 9.11
C TYR A 115 18.89 6.09 8.95
N LYS A 116 19.15 6.89 10.00
CA LYS A 116 20.15 7.98 10.00
C LYS A 116 21.59 7.45 9.95
N THR A 117 21.80 6.25 10.46
CA THR A 117 23.14 5.62 10.55
C THR A 117 23.31 4.47 9.56
N LEU A 118 22.30 4.20 8.71
CA LEU A 118 22.38 3.11 7.74
C LEU A 118 23.47 3.37 6.70
N GLU A 119 24.40 2.44 6.60
CA GLU A 119 25.33 2.32 5.48
C GLU A 119 24.76 1.35 4.44
N PHE A 120 24.56 1.82 3.22
CA PHE A 120 23.98 1.01 2.16
C PHE A 120 24.99 -0.01 1.61
N ALA A 121 24.78 -1.26 1.94
CA ALA A 121 25.53 -2.40 1.37
C ALA A 121 24.81 -2.94 0.11
N PRO A 122 25.53 -3.55 -0.84
CA PRO A 122 24.96 -4.07 -2.09
C PRO A 122 23.89 -5.15 -1.92
N GLU A 123 23.84 -5.77 -0.75
CA GLU A 123 22.87 -6.80 -0.38
C GLU A 123 21.48 -6.21 -0.03
N ILE A 124 21.40 -4.91 0.27
CA ILE A 124 20.16 -4.23 0.63
C ILE A 124 19.37 -3.96 -0.64
N PHE A 125 18.23 -4.64 -0.80
CA PHE A 125 17.35 -4.46 -1.96
C PHE A 125 16.23 -3.46 -1.72
N GLY A 126 15.87 -3.23 -0.45
CA GLY A 126 14.76 -2.36 -0.11
C GLY A 126 14.78 -1.93 1.34
N CYS A 127 14.06 -0.85 1.61
CA CYS A 127 13.94 -0.22 2.91
C CYS A 127 12.47 0.02 3.24
N ILE A 128 12.08 -0.17 4.51
CA ILE A 128 10.77 0.21 5.04
C ILE A 128 10.98 1.23 6.15
N ILE A 129 10.31 2.36 6.05
CA ILE A 129 10.27 3.45 7.03
C ILE A 129 8.84 3.81 7.34
N GLN A 130 8.59 4.51 8.46
CA GLN A 130 7.25 4.89 8.90
C GLN A 130 7.10 6.41 9.03
N TYR A 131 5.96 6.96 8.60
CA TYR A 131 5.71 8.40 8.52
C TYR A 131 4.26 8.78 8.90
N PRO A 132 4.05 9.49 10.02
CA PRO A 132 4.99 9.71 11.12
C PRO A 132 5.47 8.39 11.73
N ASN A 133 6.63 8.40 12.38
CA ASN A 133 7.17 7.17 12.98
C ASN A 133 6.42 6.77 14.27
N SER A 134 6.74 5.61 14.85
CA SER A 134 6.05 5.07 16.03
C SER A 134 6.15 5.96 17.29
N ASN A 135 7.11 6.89 17.33
CA ASN A 135 7.25 7.89 18.38
C ASN A 135 6.47 9.17 18.09
N GLY A 136 5.78 9.26 16.94
CA GLY A 136 5.04 10.44 16.50
C GLY A 136 5.90 11.52 15.84
N ASN A 137 7.17 11.27 15.56
CA ASN A 137 8.04 12.21 14.90
C ASN A 137 7.76 12.26 13.39
N VAL A 138 7.75 13.46 12.85
CA VAL A 138 7.69 13.74 11.41
C VAL A 138 9.13 14.01 10.95
N GLU A 139 9.73 13.02 10.30
CA GLU A 139 11.10 13.10 9.83
C GLU A 139 11.15 13.50 8.34
N ASP A 140 12.25 14.13 7.93
CA ASP A 140 12.52 14.40 6.51
C ASP A 140 13.34 13.25 5.91
N TYR A 141 12.69 12.43 5.10
CA TYR A 141 13.31 11.25 4.51
C TYR A 141 13.90 11.48 3.11
N ARG A 142 13.89 12.70 2.57
CA ARG A 142 14.36 12.98 1.19
C ARG A 142 15.78 12.50 0.94
N GLU A 143 16.71 12.91 1.79
CA GLU A 143 18.11 12.50 1.67
C GLU A 143 18.29 10.97 1.80
N PHE A 144 17.53 10.34 2.69
CA PHE A 144 17.57 8.88 2.86
C PHE A 144 17.08 8.17 1.58
N VAL A 145 15.99 8.62 0.98
CA VAL A 145 15.45 8.04 -0.26
C VAL A 145 16.44 8.21 -1.43
N GLU A 146 17.07 9.38 -1.56
CA GLU A 146 18.10 9.62 -2.56
C GLU A 146 19.29 8.65 -2.41
N LYS A 147 19.78 8.46 -1.18
CA LYS A 147 20.86 7.50 -0.88
C LYS A 147 20.45 6.06 -1.18
N ALA A 148 19.24 5.66 -0.80
CA ALA A 148 18.70 4.34 -1.09
C ALA A 148 18.64 4.07 -2.60
N HIS A 149 18.11 5.00 -3.36
CA HIS A 149 18.04 4.90 -4.82
C HIS A 149 19.42 4.88 -5.49
N ALA A 150 20.36 5.70 -5.01
CA ALA A 150 21.75 5.68 -5.50
C ALA A 150 22.43 4.31 -5.26
N ALA A 151 22.07 3.62 -4.18
CA ALA A 151 22.52 2.25 -3.89
C ALA A 151 21.70 1.16 -4.62
N GLY A 152 20.64 1.54 -5.34
CA GLY A 152 19.75 0.61 -6.05
C GLY A 152 18.65 0.00 -5.19
N ALA A 153 18.53 0.40 -3.92
CA ALA A 153 17.48 -0.05 -3.03
C ALA A 153 16.17 0.74 -3.27
N LYS A 154 15.03 0.07 -3.10
CA LYS A 154 13.71 0.72 -3.15
C LYS A 154 13.24 1.11 -1.77
N VAL A 155 12.35 2.12 -1.69
CA VAL A 155 11.83 2.62 -0.42
C VAL A 155 10.31 2.48 -0.38
N ALA A 156 9.83 1.76 0.63
CA ALA A 156 8.43 1.67 1.00
C ALA A 156 8.17 2.44 2.29
N VAL A 157 7.08 3.19 2.31
CA VAL A 157 6.71 4.08 3.40
C VAL A 157 5.39 3.63 4.00
N ASP A 158 5.41 3.29 5.27
CA ASP A 158 4.23 3.07 6.09
C ASP A 158 3.73 4.45 6.57
N ALA A 159 2.66 4.96 5.97
CA ALA A 159 2.19 6.30 6.24
C ALA A 159 0.79 6.33 6.84
N ASP A 160 0.59 7.13 7.88
CA ASP A 160 -0.75 7.45 8.38
C ASP A 160 -1.49 8.30 7.34
N ILE A 161 -2.43 7.69 6.63
CA ILE A 161 -3.13 8.36 5.52
C ILE A 161 -3.84 9.65 5.94
N LEU A 162 -4.33 9.75 7.17
CA LEU A 162 -4.98 10.97 7.65
C LEU A 162 -3.98 12.11 7.84
N SER A 163 -2.75 11.80 8.23
CA SER A 163 -1.69 12.81 8.38
C SER A 163 -1.29 13.43 7.05
N LEU A 164 -1.45 12.69 5.94
CA LEU A 164 -1.11 13.16 4.59
C LEU A 164 -2.03 14.27 4.08
N ALA A 165 -3.15 14.55 4.76
CA ALA A 165 -3.94 15.75 4.51
C ALA A 165 -3.21 17.05 4.93
N MET A 166 -2.14 16.95 5.72
CA MET A 166 -1.38 18.09 6.25
C MET A 166 0.12 18.00 5.95
N LEU A 167 0.66 16.80 5.84
CA LEU A 167 2.09 16.55 5.63
C LEU A 167 2.40 16.35 4.15
N VAL A 168 3.65 16.61 3.77
CA VAL A 168 4.12 16.35 2.40
C VAL A 168 4.01 14.86 2.09
N PRO A 169 3.27 14.46 1.06
CA PRO A 169 3.05 13.05 0.77
C PRO A 169 4.32 12.35 0.27
N PRO A 170 4.48 11.05 0.61
CA PRO A 170 5.70 10.31 0.27
C PRO A 170 6.02 10.22 -1.22
N GLY A 171 5.02 10.29 -2.09
CA GLY A 171 5.23 10.29 -3.54
C GLY A 171 6.02 11.51 -4.02
N GLU A 172 5.88 12.67 -3.38
CA GLU A 172 6.58 13.91 -3.75
C GLU A 172 8.07 13.86 -3.42
N TRP A 173 8.49 13.08 -2.42
CA TRP A 173 9.88 12.95 -2.06
C TRP A 173 10.50 11.60 -2.45
N GLY A 174 9.85 10.90 -3.39
CA GLY A 174 10.47 9.83 -4.14
C GLY A 174 10.21 8.42 -3.63
N ALA A 175 9.27 8.19 -2.71
CA ALA A 175 8.88 6.84 -2.31
C ALA A 175 8.53 5.97 -3.52
N ASP A 176 8.87 4.68 -3.46
CA ASP A 176 8.50 3.70 -4.49
C ASP A 176 7.15 3.06 -4.20
N ILE A 177 6.85 2.88 -2.91
CA ILE A 177 5.62 2.28 -2.39
C ILE A 177 5.16 3.10 -1.18
N VAL A 178 3.86 3.33 -1.06
CA VAL A 178 3.24 3.92 0.12
C VAL A 178 2.07 3.03 0.55
N PHE A 179 2.05 2.65 1.80
CA PHE A 179 1.00 1.81 2.38
C PHE A 179 0.67 2.25 3.80
N GLY A 180 -0.41 1.74 4.36
CA GLY A 180 -0.82 2.04 5.73
C GLY A 180 -2.25 1.62 5.99
N SER A 181 -2.78 1.94 7.16
CA SER A 181 -4.15 1.64 7.55
C SER A 181 -5.13 2.71 7.08
N THR A 182 -6.32 2.29 6.63
CA THR A 182 -7.46 3.18 6.35
C THR A 182 -8.39 3.37 7.55
N GLN A 183 -8.12 2.72 8.67
CA GLN A 183 -8.96 2.78 9.87
C GLN A 183 -9.21 4.23 10.32
N ARG A 184 -8.22 5.11 10.16
CA ARG A 184 -8.29 6.54 10.51
C ARG A 184 -9.35 7.33 9.73
N LEU A 185 -9.81 6.84 8.60
CA LEU A 185 -10.84 7.48 7.77
C LEU A 185 -12.28 7.28 8.28
N GLY A 186 -12.45 6.82 9.52
CA GLY A 186 -13.73 6.77 10.21
C GLY A 186 -14.24 5.37 10.53
N ILE A 187 -13.43 4.34 10.38
CA ILE A 187 -13.80 2.97 10.72
C ILE A 187 -13.77 2.80 12.24
N PRO A 188 -14.89 2.36 12.89
CA PRO A 188 -14.92 2.15 14.32
C PRO A 188 -14.05 0.94 14.72
N MET A 189 -13.46 1.01 15.91
CA MET A 189 -12.53 -0.02 16.37
C MET A 189 -13.23 -1.30 16.84
N PHE A 190 -14.51 -1.28 17.22
CA PHE A 190 -15.25 -2.44 17.74
C PHE A 190 -14.39 -3.32 18.68
N TYR A 191 -14.34 -4.63 18.46
CA TYR A 191 -13.46 -5.59 19.12
C TYR A 191 -12.18 -5.87 18.32
N GLY A 192 -11.52 -4.84 17.82
CA GLY A 192 -10.40 -4.91 16.89
C GLY A 192 -10.74 -4.36 15.51
N GLY A 193 -11.99 -4.49 15.10
CA GLY A 193 -12.60 -3.90 13.91
C GLY A 193 -11.98 -4.31 12.57
N PRO A 194 -12.62 -3.95 11.45
CA PRO A 194 -11.97 -4.01 10.15
C PRO A 194 -10.91 -2.90 10.08
N SER A 195 -9.71 -3.25 9.63
CA SER A 195 -8.57 -2.33 9.52
C SER A 195 -7.90 -2.45 8.17
N ALA A 196 -8.71 -2.44 7.09
CA ALA A 196 -8.20 -2.53 5.73
C ALA A 196 -7.06 -1.54 5.47
N ALA A 197 -6.04 -2.03 4.78
CA ALA A 197 -4.92 -1.21 4.36
C ALA A 197 -5.15 -0.63 2.97
N TYR A 198 -4.47 0.48 2.70
CA TYR A 198 -4.23 0.98 1.37
C TYR A 198 -2.82 0.61 0.91
N PHE A 199 -2.62 0.61 -0.40
CA PHE A 199 -1.33 0.35 -1.03
C PHE A 199 -1.25 1.12 -2.34
N ALA A 200 -0.22 1.95 -2.47
CA ALA A 200 0.01 2.78 -3.64
C ALA A 200 1.45 2.65 -4.13
N THR A 201 1.68 2.78 -5.42
CA THR A 201 2.99 2.60 -6.03
C THR A 201 3.13 3.37 -7.34
N ARG A 202 4.32 3.37 -7.91
CA ARG A 202 4.62 3.95 -9.23
C ARG A 202 3.96 3.13 -10.36
N ASP A 203 3.60 3.79 -11.45
CA ASP A 203 2.93 3.11 -12.59
C ASP A 203 3.79 2.00 -13.20
N GLU A 204 5.10 2.16 -13.21
CA GLU A 204 6.03 1.16 -13.72
C GLU A 204 5.97 -0.18 -12.98
N PHE A 205 5.52 -0.19 -11.72
CA PHE A 205 5.42 -1.37 -10.87
C PHE A 205 4.04 -2.03 -10.85
N LYS A 206 3.07 -1.52 -11.59
CA LYS A 206 1.67 -1.96 -11.58
C LYS A 206 1.45 -3.48 -11.73
N ARG A 207 2.34 -4.17 -12.46
CA ARG A 207 2.24 -5.63 -12.66
C ARG A 207 2.68 -6.46 -11.46
N ASN A 208 3.42 -5.84 -10.53
CA ASN A 208 3.90 -6.47 -9.30
C ASN A 208 3.08 -6.07 -8.08
N MET A 209 2.11 -5.16 -8.27
CA MET A 209 1.29 -4.64 -7.21
C MET A 209 0.37 -5.73 -6.64
N PRO A 210 0.34 -5.93 -5.32
CA PRO A 210 -0.58 -6.86 -4.68
C PRO A 210 -2.02 -6.33 -4.71
N GLY A 211 -2.99 -7.23 -4.55
CA GLY A 211 -4.41 -6.88 -4.51
C GLY A 211 -5.02 -6.66 -5.88
N ARG A 212 -6.20 -6.04 -5.89
CA ARG A 212 -6.98 -5.77 -7.10
C ARG A 212 -6.95 -4.29 -7.44
N ILE A 213 -7.05 -4.01 -8.73
CA ILE A 213 -7.15 -2.67 -9.29
C ILE A 213 -8.43 -2.60 -10.10
N ILE A 214 -9.20 -1.54 -9.92
CA ILE A 214 -10.36 -1.23 -10.74
C ILE A 214 -9.94 -0.22 -11.81
N GLY A 215 -10.41 -0.44 -13.02
CA GLY A 215 -10.17 0.45 -14.15
C GLY A 215 -11.47 0.78 -14.91
N LEU A 216 -11.39 1.81 -15.73
CA LEU A 216 -12.46 2.21 -16.63
C LEU A 216 -12.44 1.36 -17.89
N SER A 217 -13.65 1.07 -18.41
CA SER A 217 -13.88 0.39 -19.68
C SER A 217 -15.13 0.94 -20.34
N LYS A 218 -15.55 0.32 -21.42
CA LYS A 218 -16.84 0.60 -22.08
C LYS A 218 -17.65 -0.67 -22.16
N ASP A 219 -18.97 -0.52 -21.95
CA ASP A 219 -19.93 -1.59 -22.15
C ASP A 219 -20.20 -1.84 -23.65
N LYS A 220 -21.05 -2.80 -23.97
CA LYS A 220 -21.43 -3.11 -25.35
C LYS A 220 -22.15 -1.98 -26.10
N TYR A 221 -22.64 -0.96 -25.37
CA TYR A 221 -23.29 0.22 -25.93
C TYR A 221 -22.37 1.45 -25.99
N GLY A 222 -21.09 1.28 -25.61
CA GLY A 222 -20.10 2.37 -25.57
C GLY A 222 -20.17 3.27 -24.34
N LYS A 223 -21.01 2.96 -23.34
CA LYS A 223 -21.07 3.71 -22.08
C LYS A 223 -19.91 3.34 -21.17
N ILE A 224 -19.46 4.29 -20.35
CA ILE A 224 -18.43 4.05 -19.34
C ILE A 224 -18.91 3.00 -18.35
N CYS A 225 -18.06 2.03 -18.08
CA CYS A 225 -18.27 1.02 -17.06
C CYS A 225 -16.96 0.73 -16.32
N TYR A 226 -17.08 0.03 -15.19
CA TYR A 226 -15.97 -0.33 -14.32
C TYR A 226 -15.66 -1.83 -14.45
N ARG A 227 -14.38 -2.17 -14.41
CA ARG A 227 -13.93 -3.55 -14.45
C ARG A 227 -12.68 -3.76 -13.60
N MET A 228 -12.40 -5.02 -13.26
CA MET A 228 -11.12 -5.37 -12.66
C MET A 228 -10.03 -5.30 -13.73
N ALA A 229 -9.01 -4.48 -13.47
CA ALA A 229 -7.85 -4.33 -14.34
C ALA A 229 -6.81 -5.44 -14.09
N LEU A 230 -5.93 -5.65 -15.05
CA LEU A 230 -4.82 -6.61 -14.99
C LEU A 230 -5.26 -8.07 -14.73
N GLN A 231 -6.49 -8.41 -15.08
CA GLN A 231 -7.01 -9.78 -15.00
C GLN A 231 -7.17 -10.41 -16.36
N THR A 232 -6.91 -11.72 -16.43
CA THR A 232 -7.08 -12.51 -17.65
C THR A 232 -8.51 -12.99 -17.84
N ARG A 233 -9.34 -12.96 -16.79
CA ARG A 233 -10.74 -13.35 -16.84
C ARG A 233 -11.54 -12.41 -17.76
N GLU A 234 -12.32 -12.98 -18.65
CA GLU A 234 -13.28 -12.25 -19.44
C GLU A 234 -14.39 -11.64 -18.54
N GLN A 235 -14.73 -10.40 -18.80
CA GLN A 235 -15.74 -9.64 -18.04
C GLN A 235 -16.76 -9.08 -19.04
N HIS A 236 -18.00 -9.56 -18.95
CA HIS A 236 -19.10 -9.17 -19.82
C HIS A 236 -19.91 -8.05 -19.17
N ILE A 237 -19.71 -6.83 -19.62
CA ILE A 237 -20.38 -5.65 -19.06
C ILE A 237 -21.27 -5.00 -20.12
#